data_f45fefb582f3b42901ee710dd69d9f37
#
_entry.id   f45fefb582f3b42901ee710dd69d9f37
#
_cell.length_a   1.000
_cell.length_b   1.000
_cell.length_c   1.000
_cell.angle_alpha   90.00
_cell.angle_beta   90.00
_cell.angle_gamma   90.00
#
_symmetry.space_group_name_H-M   'P 1'
#
loop_
_entity.id
_entity.type
_entity.pdbx_description
1 polymer ?
#
loop_
_entity_poly.entity_id
_entity_poly.type
_entity_poly.pdbx_seq_one_letter_code
_entity_poly.pdbx_strand_id
1 'polypeptide(L)'
;EADIYEVEEGYSNKAEFIDSILKKGCYDFAAITHNETSTGVENPLIDISNVMKKYSDIIFAVDTVSSTGGVDIDVDSCKIDFCVTSTQKCLGLPPGLSICSLSDKAINRTKYVENRGYYLDLLTLYEYTINKDYQYPATPSLSHMYALDYKLNKIINIEKKENRFQRHKLLADITRDWAR
;
A
#
# COMPACT_ATOMS: atom_id res chain seq x y z
N GLU A 1 9.53 17.80 -9.64
CA GLU A 1 10.76 17.46 -8.92
C GLU A 1 10.36 16.77 -7.61
N ALA A 2 11.12 15.75 -7.17
CA ALA A 2 10.82 15.01 -5.96
C ALA A 2 11.88 15.31 -4.89
N ASP A 3 11.42 15.67 -3.69
CA ASP A 3 12.28 15.75 -2.51
C ASP A 3 12.34 14.38 -1.84
N ILE A 4 13.54 13.93 -1.51
CA ILE A 4 13.77 12.67 -0.81
C ILE A 4 14.26 12.98 0.61
N TYR A 5 13.56 12.41 1.58
CA TYR A 5 13.90 12.55 3.00
C TYR A 5 14.23 11.19 3.58
N GLU A 6 15.44 11.05 4.08
CA GLU A 6 15.97 9.79 4.60
C GLU A 6 16.09 9.85 6.12
N VAL A 7 15.89 8.70 6.74
CA VAL A 7 16.26 8.44 8.13
C VAL A 7 17.38 7.41 8.17
N GLU A 8 18.10 7.32 9.27
CA GLU A 8 19.15 6.34 9.47
C GLU A 8 18.60 4.91 9.30
N GLU A 9 19.36 4.04 8.65
CA GLU A 9 18.95 2.65 8.44
C GLU A 9 18.63 1.95 9.77
N GLY A 10 17.54 1.18 9.78
CA GLY A 10 17.05 0.50 10.98
C GLY A 10 16.09 1.34 11.84
N TYR A 11 15.86 2.59 11.50
CA TYR A 11 14.89 3.46 12.19
C TYR A 11 13.67 3.75 11.35
N SER A 12 12.52 3.91 12.01
CA SER A 12 11.27 4.27 11.35
C SER A 12 11.14 5.79 11.14
N ASN A 13 10.42 6.16 10.09
CA ASN A 13 10.00 7.54 9.87
C ASN A 13 8.95 7.93 10.92
N LYS A 14 9.30 8.86 11.82
CA LYS A 14 8.37 9.34 12.85
C LYS A 14 7.37 10.34 12.27
N ALA A 15 6.16 10.31 12.77
CA ALA A 15 5.09 11.20 12.33
C ALA A 15 5.45 12.69 12.50
N GLU A 16 6.15 13.04 13.58
CA GLU A 16 6.62 14.42 13.85
C GLU A 16 7.63 14.90 12.81
N PHE A 17 8.49 13.99 12.34
CA PHE A 17 9.44 14.30 11.28
C PHE A 17 8.70 14.63 9.98
N ILE A 18 7.74 13.81 9.59
CA ILE A 18 6.90 14.04 8.41
C ILE A 18 6.12 15.36 8.53
N ASP A 19 5.48 15.62 9.69
CA ASP A 19 4.77 16.88 9.95
C ASP A 19 5.70 18.10 9.80
N SER A 20 6.96 17.98 10.26
CA SER A 20 7.95 19.05 10.15
C SER A 20 8.39 19.36 8.72
N ILE A 21 8.38 18.34 7.84
CA ILE A 21 8.66 18.49 6.41
C ILE A 21 7.48 19.15 5.72
N LEU A 22 6.29 18.60 5.91
CA LEU A 22 5.08 19.07 5.23
C LEU A 22 4.72 20.51 5.59
N LYS A 23 5.07 20.98 6.79
CA LYS A 23 4.90 22.38 7.21
C LYS A 23 5.78 23.36 6.44
N LYS A 24 6.92 22.91 5.92
CA LYS A 24 7.93 23.80 5.29
C LYS A 24 7.80 23.87 3.78
N GLY A 25 7.13 22.89 3.16
CA GLY A 25 7.05 22.77 1.71
C GLY A 25 5.62 22.85 1.18
N CYS A 26 5.52 22.97 -0.14
CA CYS A 26 4.26 22.82 -0.87
C CYS A 26 4.37 21.52 -1.66
N TYR A 27 3.67 20.48 -1.19
CA TYR A 27 3.71 19.16 -1.79
C TYR A 27 2.34 18.78 -2.35
N ASP A 28 2.34 18.16 -3.51
CA ASP A 28 1.15 17.59 -4.15
C ASP A 28 0.99 16.10 -3.83
N PHE A 29 2.09 15.45 -3.47
CA PHE A 29 2.18 14.00 -3.32
C PHE A 29 3.18 13.64 -2.23
N ALA A 30 2.83 12.69 -1.38
CA ALA A 30 3.71 12.11 -0.38
C ALA A 30 3.64 10.58 -0.46
N ALA A 31 4.79 9.92 -0.53
CA ALA A 31 4.89 8.47 -0.57
C ALA A 31 5.74 7.95 0.58
N ILE A 32 5.33 6.81 1.14
CA ILE A 32 6.10 6.08 2.16
C ILE A 32 5.94 4.58 1.98
N THR A 33 6.99 3.83 2.28
CA THR A 33 6.91 2.38 2.44
C THR A 33 6.45 2.06 3.86
N HIS A 34 5.40 1.24 4.02
CA HIS A 34 4.91 0.84 5.35
C HIS A 34 5.89 -0.08 6.06
N ASN A 35 6.37 -1.11 5.37
CA ASN A 35 7.34 -2.05 5.94
C ASN A 35 8.52 -2.23 4.98
N GLU A 36 9.71 -1.76 5.38
CA GLU A 36 10.92 -1.90 4.60
C GLU A 36 11.49 -3.32 4.74
N THR A 37 11.51 -4.04 3.62
CA THR A 37 11.91 -5.46 3.60
C THR A 37 13.38 -5.66 3.95
N SER A 38 14.26 -4.76 3.51
CA SER A 38 15.72 -4.90 3.67
C SER A 38 16.16 -4.77 5.12
N THR A 39 15.48 -3.94 5.89
CA THR A 39 15.79 -3.65 7.30
C THR A 39 14.80 -4.27 8.29
N GLY A 40 13.63 -4.71 7.81
CA GLY A 40 12.54 -5.20 8.65
C GLY A 40 11.85 -4.10 9.47
N VAL A 41 12.08 -2.83 9.13
CA VAL A 41 11.47 -1.68 9.81
C VAL A 41 10.03 -1.48 9.35
N GLU A 42 9.12 -1.40 10.31
CA GLU A 42 7.72 -1.00 10.10
C GLU A 42 7.55 0.47 10.49
N ASN A 43 7.06 1.28 9.57
CA ASN A 43 6.73 2.67 9.84
C ASN A 43 5.37 2.78 10.57
N PRO A 44 5.20 3.70 11.54
CA PRO A 44 3.99 3.84 12.34
C PRO A 44 2.86 4.48 11.50
N LEU A 45 2.22 3.67 10.65
CA LEU A 45 1.29 4.13 9.61
C LEU A 45 0.09 4.91 10.20
N ILE A 46 -0.42 4.51 11.36
CA ILE A 46 -1.54 5.19 12.01
C ILE A 46 -1.14 6.61 12.42
N ASP A 47 0.02 6.78 13.04
CA ASP A 47 0.50 8.09 13.49
C ASP A 47 0.81 8.99 12.28
N ILE A 48 1.44 8.43 11.25
CA ILE A 48 1.70 9.12 9.99
C ILE A 48 0.39 9.53 9.31
N SER A 49 -0.60 8.66 9.26
CA SER A 49 -1.90 8.97 8.69
C SER A 49 -2.61 10.10 9.42
N ASN A 50 -2.47 10.17 10.75
CA ASN A 50 -3.02 11.27 11.54
C ASN A 50 -2.34 12.62 11.22
N VAL A 51 -1.08 12.61 10.85
CA VAL A 51 -0.41 13.79 10.30
C VAL A 51 -0.94 14.10 8.92
N MET A 52 -1.01 13.13 8.00
CA MET A 52 -1.47 13.33 6.63
C MET A 52 -2.89 13.89 6.54
N LYS A 53 -3.77 13.53 7.48
CA LYS A 53 -5.14 14.09 7.57
C LYS A 53 -5.19 15.62 7.73
N LYS A 54 -4.11 16.25 8.22
CA LYS A 54 -4.00 17.71 8.33
C LYS A 54 -3.71 18.37 6.96
N TYR A 55 -3.23 17.58 6.01
CA TYR A 55 -2.78 18.01 4.67
C TYR A 55 -3.64 17.35 3.60
N SER A 56 -4.94 17.60 3.64
CA SER A 56 -5.96 16.90 2.84
C SER A 56 -5.75 17.01 1.32
N ASP A 57 -5.05 18.04 0.85
CA ASP A 57 -4.81 18.27 -0.58
C ASP A 57 -3.64 17.43 -1.14
N ILE A 58 -2.78 16.91 -0.25
CA ILE A 58 -1.65 16.07 -0.63
C ILE A 58 -2.16 14.65 -0.90
N ILE A 59 -1.83 14.06 -2.05
CA ILE A 59 -2.08 12.64 -2.32
C ILE A 59 -1.15 11.81 -1.44
N PHE A 60 -1.73 10.97 -0.59
CA PHE A 60 -0.97 10.07 0.27
C PHE A 60 -0.87 8.67 -0.32
N ALA A 61 0.33 8.27 -0.72
CA ALA A 61 0.63 6.97 -1.27
C ALA A 61 1.41 6.10 -0.28
N VAL A 62 1.03 4.83 -0.17
CA VAL A 62 1.69 3.88 0.73
C VAL A 62 2.02 2.59 -0.01
N ASP A 63 3.29 2.25 -0.03
CA ASP A 63 3.75 0.92 -0.42
C ASP A 63 3.53 -0.04 0.75
N THR A 64 2.65 -1.01 0.55
CA THR A 64 2.33 -2.06 1.53
C THR A 64 2.69 -3.46 1.02
N VAL A 65 3.60 -3.52 0.05
CA VAL A 65 3.99 -4.77 -0.62
C VAL A 65 4.41 -5.85 0.40
N SER A 66 5.16 -5.49 1.42
CA SER A 66 5.65 -6.43 2.43
C SER A 66 4.71 -6.61 3.63
N SER A 67 3.62 -5.87 3.73
CA SER A 67 2.77 -5.84 4.92
C SER A 67 1.32 -6.24 4.70
N THR A 68 0.73 -5.92 3.53
CA THR A 68 -0.68 -6.28 3.24
C THR A 68 -0.93 -7.77 3.36
N GLY A 69 -1.91 -8.13 4.19
CA GLY A 69 -2.25 -9.52 4.50
C GLY A 69 -1.40 -10.14 5.61
N GLY A 70 -0.42 -9.44 6.15
CA GLY A 70 0.35 -9.83 7.33
C GLY A 70 0.01 -9.02 8.57
N VAL A 71 -0.31 -7.75 8.39
CA VAL A 71 -0.75 -6.82 9.44
C VAL A 71 -2.07 -6.15 9.06
N ASP A 72 -2.76 -5.59 10.03
CA ASP A 72 -4.00 -4.86 9.80
C ASP A 72 -3.72 -3.47 9.23
N ILE A 73 -4.20 -3.23 8.02
CA ILE A 73 -4.10 -1.94 7.34
C ILE A 73 -5.49 -1.52 6.92
N ASP A 74 -6.04 -0.52 7.61
CA ASP A 74 -7.30 0.11 7.24
C ASP A 74 -7.02 1.33 6.35
N VAL A 75 -7.07 1.10 5.04
CA VAL A 75 -6.79 2.12 4.01
C VAL A 75 -7.71 3.32 4.13
N ASP A 76 -9.00 3.08 4.41
CA ASP A 76 -10.01 4.13 4.49
C ASP A 76 -9.86 4.98 5.76
N SER A 77 -9.66 4.34 6.91
CA SER A 77 -9.42 5.04 8.18
C SER A 77 -8.10 5.79 8.18
N CYS A 78 -7.08 5.26 7.51
CA CYS A 78 -5.80 5.93 7.33
C CYS A 78 -5.81 7.01 6.25
N LYS A 79 -6.92 7.16 5.50
CA LYS A 79 -7.02 8.13 4.39
C LYS A 79 -5.88 7.99 3.38
N ILE A 80 -5.53 6.75 3.06
CA ILE A 80 -4.53 6.46 2.04
C ILE A 80 -5.20 6.63 0.67
N ASP A 81 -4.61 7.46 -0.19
CA ASP A 81 -5.15 7.75 -1.51
C ASP A 81 -4.71 6.73 -2.56
N PHE A 82 -3.51 6.19 -2.39
CA PHE A 82 -2.98 5.13 -3.23
C PHE A 82 -2.26 4.10 -2.34
N CYS A 83 -2.75 2.88 -2.34
CA CYS A 83 -2.13 1.77 -1.63
C CYS A 83 -1.77 0.68 -2.63
N VAL A 84 -0.54 0.19 -2.60
CA VAL A 84 -0.07 -0.86 -3.50
C VAL A 84 0.48 -2.05 -2.74
N THR A 85 0.17 -3.25 -3.23
CA THR A 85 0.74 -4.51 -2.76
C THR A 85 1.01 -5.47 -3.92
N SER A 86 1.60 -6.61 -3.62
CA SER A 86 1.88 -7.65 -4.60
C SER A 86 1.66 -9.05 -4.04
N THR A 87 1.51 -10.02 -4.94
CA THR A 87 1.09 -11.38 -4.57
C THR A 87 2.17 -12.21 -3.86
N GLN A 88 3.45 -11.94 -4.10
CA GLN A 88 4.59 -12.79 -3.65
C GLN A 88 5.05 -12.56 -2.20
N LYS A 89 4.42 -11.67 -1.46
CA LYS A 89 4.76 -11.39 -0.06
C LYS A 89 3.75 -12.07 0.87
N CYS A 90 3.14 -11.34 1.78
CA CYS A 90 2.23 -11.92 2.77
C CYS A 90 1.01 -12.64 2.17
N LEU A 91 0.61 -12.34 0.93
CA LEU A 91 -0.44 -13.10 0.25
C LEU A 91 0.00 -14.52 -0.11
N GLY A 92 1.30 -14.80 -0.20
CA GLY A 92 1.86 -16.15 -0.34
C GLY A 92 1.56 -16.82 -1.68
N LEU A 93 1.64 -16.05 -2.75
CA LEU A 93 1.50 -16.50 -4.15
C LEU A 93 2.80 -16.22 -4.92
N PRO A 94 2.99 -16.75 -6.12
CA PRO A 94 4.11 -16.36 -6.98
C PRO A 94 4.07 -14.87 -7.35
N PRO A 95 5.21 -14.25 -7.71
CA PRO A 95 5.24 -12.90 -8.27
C PRO A 95 4.55 -12.87 -9.63
N GLY A 96 3.93 -11.74 -9.98
CA GLY A 96 3.31 -11.56 -11.31
C GLY A 96 2.01 -10.78 -11.30
N LEU A 97 1.51 -10.37 -10.12
CA LEU A 97 0.33 -9.53 -10.01
C LEU A 97 0.54 -8.47 -8.91
N SER A 98 0.27 -7.22 -9.26
CA SER A 98 0.14 -6.12 -8.33
C SER A 98 -1.33 -5.79 -8.08
N ILE A 99 -1.66 -5.38 -6.87
CA ILE A 99 -3.00 -4.99 -6.46
C ILE A 99 -2.88 -3.58 -5.88
N CYS A 100 -3.77 -2.69 -6.28
CA CYS A 100 -3.82 -1.36 -5.71
C CYS A 100 -5.26 -0.94 -5.38
N SER A 101 -5.37 -0.06 -4.41
CA SER A 101 -6.59 0.71 -4.14
C SER A 101 -6.34 2.19 -4.40
N LEU A 102 -7.38 2.88 -4.84
CA LEU A 102 -7.35 4.30 -5.17
C LEU A 102 -8.53 5.01 -4.52
N SER A 103 -8.28 6.17 -3.92
CA SER A 103 -9.35 7.05 -3.47
C SER A 103 -9.94 7.84 -4.66
N ASP A 104 -11.16 8.35 -4.48
CA ASP A 104 -11.77 9.27 -5.45
C ASP A 104 -10.89 10.52 -5.68
N LYS A 105 -10.19 10.98 -4.64
CA LYS A 105 -9.23 12.09 -4.72
C LYS A 105 -8.09 11.75 -5.67
N ALA A 106 -7.50 10.56 -5.55
CA ALA A 106 -6.43 10.10 -6.44
C ALA A 106 -6.93 9.97 -7.88
N ILE A 107 -8.08 9.34 -8.11
CA ILE A 107 -8.69 9.22 -9.45
C ILE A 107 -8.94 10.60 -10.07
N ASN A 108 -9.50 11.53 -9.31
CA ASN A 108 -9.74 12.88 -9.82
C ASN A 108 -8.43 13.61 -10.15
N ARG A 109 -7.37 13.43 -9.36
CA ARG A 109 -6.06 14.02 -9.62
C ARG A 109 -5.43 13.50 -10.90
N THR A 110 -5.57 12.20 -11.22
CA THR A 110 -5.01 11.62 -12.45
C THR A 110 -5.57 12.24 -13.74
N LYS A 111 -6.77 12.80 -13.71
CA LYS A 111 -7.39 13.45 -14.89
C LYS A 111 -6.61 14.69 -15.37
N TYR A 112 -5.81 15.28 -14.50
CA TYR A 112 -5.00 16.46 -14.80
C TYR A 112 -3.54 16.13 -15.13
N VAL A 113 -3.17 14.84 -15.18
CA VAL A 113 -1.83 14.39 -15.53
C VAL A 113 -1.78 14.03 -17.01
N GLU A 114 -0.96 14.75 -17.79
CA GLU A 114 -0.89 14.58 -19.23
C GLU A 114 -0.19 13.29 -19.66
N ASN A 115 0.93 12.94 -18.99
CA ASN A 115 1.77 11.79 -19.34
C ASN A 115 1.62 10.65 -18.33
N ARG A 116 0.55 9.85 -18.45
CA ARG A 116 0.28 8.71 -17.55
C ARG A 116 0.88 7.39 -18.02
N GLY A 117 1.48 7.37 -19.22
CA GLY A 117 1.92 6.14 -19.87
C GLY A 117 0.75 5.33 -20.43
N TYR A 118 1.00 4.06 -20.76
CA TYR A 118 -0.01 3.17 -21.34
C TYR A 118 -0.42 2.05 -20.37
N TYR A 119 0.53 1.22 -19.97
CA TYR A 119 0.25 0.01 -19.19
C TYR A 119 -0.08 0.29 -17.72
N LEU A 120 0.53 1.32 -17.14
CA LEU A 120 0.35 1.73 -15.74
C LEU A 120 -0.61 2.91 -15.57
N ASP A 121 -1.37 3.27 -16.61
CA ASP A 121 -2.38 4.33 -16.50
C ASP A 121 -3.56 3.86 -15.65
N LEU A 122 -3.53 4.24 -14.38
CA LEU A 122 -4.55 3.88 -13.40
C LEU A 122 -5.94 4.44 -13.74
N LEU A 123 -6.01 5.58 -14.42
CA LEU A 123 -7.30 6.11 -14.88
C LEU A 123 -7.91 5.22 -15.95
N THR A 124 -7.13 4.78 -16.93
CA THR A 124 -7.59 3.84 -17.95
C THR A 124 -8.02 2.51 -17.33
N LEU A 125 -7.25 1.97 -16.38
CA LEU A 125 -7.62 0.74 -15.65
C LEU A 125 -8.94 0.91 -14.89
N TYR A 126 -9.12 2.03 -14.20
CA TYR A 126 -10.34 2.36 -13.47
C TYR A 126 -11.55 2.47 -14.41
N GLU A 127 -11.42 3.18 -15.53
CA GLU A 127 -12.48 3.35 -16.52
C GLU A 127 -12.89 2.02 -17.15
N TYR A 128 -11.96 1.12 -17.43
CA TYR A 128 -12.28 -0.22 -17.90
C TYR A 128 -13.05 -1.01 -16.85
N THR A 129 -12.64 -0.95 -15.60
CA THR A 129 -13.32 -1.65 -14.51
C THR A 129 -14.76 -1.18 -14.33
N ILE A 130 -15.02 0.12 -14.40
CA ILE A 130 -16.36 0.69 -14.15
C ILE A 130 -17.26 0.63 -15.38
N ASN A 131 -16.73 0.96 -16.58
CA ASN A 131 -17.56 1.20 -17.77
C ASN A 131 -17.62 0.00 -18.71
N LYS A 132 -16.79 -1.02 -18.53
CA LYS A 132 -16.65 -2.17 -19.43
C LYS A 132 -16.76 -3.52 -18.72
N ASP A 133 -17.68 -3.64 -17.76
CA ASP A 133 -17.96 -4.89 -17.05
C ASP A 133 -16.70 -5.58 -16.51
N TYR A 134 -15.86 -4.82 -15.80
CA TYR A 134 -14.61 -5.30 -15.22
C TYR A 134 -13.59 -5.84 -16.23
N GLN A 135 -13.59 -5.35 -17.44
CA GLN A 135 -12.57 -5.67 -18.43
C GLN A 135 -11.25 -4.95 -18.10
N TYR A 136 -10.19 -5.40 -18.74
CA TYR A 136 -8.85 -4.81 -18.63
C TYR A 136 -8.38 -4.32 -20.00
N PRO A 137 -7.60 -3.23 -20.07
CA PRO A 137 -7.05 -2.71 -21.32
C PRO A 137 -5.96 -3.63 -21.92
N ALA A 138 -5.41 -4.55 -21.12
CA ALA A 138 -4.42 -5.54 -21.53
C ALA A 138 -4.81 -6.92 -21.00
N THR A 139 -4.31 -7.99 -21.60
CA THR A 139 -4.59 -9.36 -21.15
C THR A 139 -4.05 -9.59 -19.75
N PRO A 140 -4.91 -9.87 -18.74
CA PRO A 140 -4.48 -10.11 -17.38
C PRO A 140 -3.87 -11.50 -17.20
N SER A 141 -3.08 -11.68 -16.15
CA SER A 141 -2.56 -12.99 -15.74
C SER A 141 -3.66 -13.80 -15.04
N LEU A 142 -4.50 -14.50 -15.80
CA LEU A 142 -5.66 -15.23 -15.30
C LEU A 142 -5.27 -16.27 -14.24
N SER A 143 -4.18 -17.00 -14.43
CA SER A 143 -3.70 -17.97 -13.43
C SER A 143 -3.43 -17.35 -12.06
N HIS A 144 -2.83 -16.16 -12.05
CA HIS A 144 -2.61 -15.41 -10.80
C HIS A 144 -3.91 -14.88 -10.22
N MET A 145 -4.86 -14.45 -11.05
CA MET A 145 -6.16 -13.97 -10.56
C MET A 145 -6.97 -15.09 -9.91
N TYR A 146 -7.03 -16.29 -10.50
CA TYR A 146 -7.67 -17.45 -9.87
C TYR A 146 -6.97 -17.86 -8.58
N ALA A 147 -5.64 -17.86 -8.57
CA ALA A 147 -4.89 -18.17 -7.36
C ALA A 147 -5.12 -17.13 -6.25
N LEU A 148 -5.22 -15.85 -6.62
CA LEU A 148 -5.53 -14.75 -5.70
C LEU A 148 -6.95 -14.88 -5.13
N ASP A 149 -7.94 -15.15 -5.98
CA ASP A 149 -9.33 -15.38 -5.55
C ASP A 149 -9.42 -16.52 -4.52
N TYR A 150 -8.84 -17.67 -4.84
CA TYR A 150 -8.74 -18.80 -3.90
C TYR A 150 -8.06 -18.40 -2.58
N LYS A 151 -6.95 -17.65 -2.65
CA LYS A 151 -6.19 -17.24 -1.48
C LYS A 151 -6.94 -16.25 -0.61
N LEU A 152 -7.58 -15.25 -1.22
CA LEU A 152 -8.39 -14.27 -0.51
C LEU A 152 -9.60 -14.94 0.17
N ASN A 153 -10.26 -15.86 -0.52
CA ASN A 153 -11.35 -16.64 0.06
C ASN A 153 -10.87 -17.41 1.30
N LYS A 154 -9.71 -18.07 1.22
CA LYS A 154 -9.11 -18.79 2.36
C LYS A 154 -8.78 -17.84 3.52
N ILE A 155 -8.22 -16.66 3.23
CA ILE A 155 -7.86 -15.68 4.26
C ILE A 155 -9.11 -15.11 4.93
N ILE A 156 -10.12 -14.70 4.14
CA ILE A 156 -11.29 -13.98 4.63
C ILE A 156 -12.30 -14.93 5.29
N ASN A 157 -12.57 -16.07 4.66
CA ASN A 157 -13.68 -16.94 5.05
C ASN A 157 -13.26 -18.12 5.94
N ILE A 158 -12.02 -18.61 5.83
CA ILE A 158 -11.55 -19.80 6.55
C ILE A 158 -10.63 -19.39 7.72
N GLU A 159 -9.46 -18.80 7.44
CA GLU A 159 -8.48 -18.41 8.46
C GLU A 159 -9.00 -17.25 9.33
N LYS A 160 -9.71 -16.31 8.74
CA LYS A 160 -10.09 -14.99 9.24
C LYS A 160 -8.87 -14.05 9.35
N LYS A 161 -9.06 -12.79 8.96
CA LYS A 161 -7.97 -11.81 8.93
C LYS A 161 -7.33 -11.60 10.30
N GLU A 162 -8.12 -11.58 11.36
CA GLU A 162 -7.67 -11.38 12.75
C GLU A 162 -6.72 -12.50 13.19
N ASN A 163 -7.08 -13.76 12.95
CA ASN A 163 -6.25 -14.92 13.28
C ASN A 163 -4.94 -14.90 12.48
N ARG A 164 -5.03 -14.47 11.23
CA ARG A 164 -3.86 -14.33 10.37
C ARG A 164 -2.89 -13.28 10.90
N PHE A 165 -3.37 -12.10 11.26
CA PHE A 165 -2.53 -11.04 11.82
C PHE A 165 -1.90 -11.45 13.14
N GLN A 166 -2.66 -12.11 14.02
CA GLN A 166 -2.13 -12.68 15.28
C GLN A 166 -1.03 -13.70 15.02
N ARG A 167 -1.21 -14.61 14.05
CA ARG A 167 -0.19 -15.58 13.66
C ARG A 167 1.09 -14.92 13.15
N HIS A 168 0.96 -13.91 12.27
CA HIS A 168 2.12 -13.16 11.78
C HIS A 168 2.85 -12.44 12.92
N LYS A 169 2.10 -11.80 13.82
CA LYS A 169 2.67 -11.15 14.99
C LYS A 169 3.44 -12.13 15.88
N LEU A 170 2.83 -13.27 16.20
CA LEU A 170 3.48 -14.32 17.01
C LEU A 170 4.79 -14.80 16.38
N LEU A 171 4.80 -15.06 15.06
CA LEU A 171 6.01 -15.49 14.36
C LEU A 171 7.09 -14.40 14.39
N ALA A 172 6.72 -13.14 14.24
CA ALA A 172 7.64 -12.01 14.33
C ALA A 172 8.23 -11.89 15.74
N ASP A 173 7.42 -12.03 16.78
CA ASP A 173 7.86 -11.94 18.17
C ASP A 173 8.84 -13.09 18.50
N ILE A 174 8.53 -14.33 18.11
CA ILE A 174 9.43 -15.48 18.26
C ILE A 174 10.77 -15.25 17.56
N THR A 175 10.75 -14.69 16.34
CA THR A 175 11.96 -14.42 15.57
C THR A 175 12.82 -13.35 16.26
N ARG A 176 12.19 -12.28 16.74
CA ARG A 176 12.89 -11.21 17.47
C ARG A 176 13.51 -11.71 18.78
N ASP A 177 12.79 -12.57 19.53
CA ASP A 177 13.29 -13.13 20.79
C ASP A 177 14.45 -14.10 20.56
N TRP A 178 14.42 -14.83 19.44
CA TRP A 178 15.56 -15.69 19.05
C TRP A 178 16.79 -14.86 18.65
N ALA A 179 16.62 -13.69 18.04
CA ALA A 179 17.71 -12.84 17.55
C ALA A 179 18.37 -11.97 18.66
N ARG A 180 17.80 -11.88 19.84
CA ARG A 180 18.31 -11.13 21.01
C ARG A 180 19.20 -12.00 21.90
#